data_5bd442bdd713b4c3e85b273364c12f86
#
_entry.id   5bd442bdd713b4c3e85b273364c12f86
#
_cell.length_a   1.000
_cell.length_b   1.000
_cell.length_c   1.000
_cell.angle_alpha   90.00
_cell.angle_beta   90.00
_cell.angle_gamma   90.00
#
_symmetry.space_group_name_H-M   'P 1'
#
loop_
_entity.id
_entity.type
_entity.pdbx_description
1 polymer ?
#
loop_
_entity_poly.entity_id
_entity_poly.type
_entity_poly.pdbx_seq_one_letter_code
_entity_poly.pdbx_strand_id
1 'polypeptide(L)'
;PKAEEFKELITDAQNSDTVQAIEAFMYSGYLRYLQEKGGDTNKLDILLMLAENEPDKSRFLERLEQLKGSADYRAEDSRVILTTAHSSKSLEFDTVYIVDVADGLFPSVEYNDAILDSETYSEYLEERRMFYVAMTRAKNSLNVFSIKGMNSLFCKELQSTK
;
A
#
# COMPACT_ATOMS: atom_id res chain seq x y z
N PRO A 1 -24.25 23.31 -19.43
CA PRO A 1 -22.82 23.56 -19.17
C PRO A 1 -22.11 22.30 -18.68
N LYS A 2 -22.44 21.77 -17.47
CA LYS A 2 -21.75 20.59 -16.89
C LYS A 2 -21.88 19.30 -17.71
N ALA A 3 -22.98 19.09 -18.41
CA ALA A 3 -23.18 17.89 -19.23
C ALA A 3 -22.36 17.93 -20.53
N GLU A 4 -22.08 19.11 -21.07
CA GLU A 4 -21.21 19.31 -22.23
C GLU A 4 -19.75 19.15 -21.86
N GLU A 5 -19.30 19.76 -20.77
CA GLU A 5 -17.97 19.57 -20.23
C GLU A 5 -17.66 18.10 -19.95
N PHE A 6 -18.66 17.36 -19.44
CA PHE A 6 -18.49 15.92 -19.20
C PHE A 6 -18.41 15.09 -20.47
N LYS A 7 -19.16 15.46 -21.52
CA LYS A 7 -19.07 14.82 -22.83
C LYS A 7 -17.70 15.06 -23.50
N GLU A 8 -17.21 16.29 -23.42
CA GLU A 8 -15.87 16.62 -23.92
C GLU A 8 -14.80 15.80 -23.20
N LEU A 9 -14.86 15.74 -21.86
CA LEU A 9 -13.96 14.93 -21.06
C LEU A 9 -13.96 13.45 -21.48
N ILE A 10 -15.14 12.85 -21.72
CA ILE A 10 -15.25 11.48 -22.21
C ILE A 10 -14.63 11.33 -23.60
N THR A 11 -14.88 12.29 -24.48
CA THR A 11 -14.36 12.27 -25.85
C THR A 11 -12.84 12.36 -25.86
N ASP A 12 -12.28 13.25 -25.04
CA ASP A 12 -10.84 13.40 -24.89
C ASP A 12 -10.20 12.15 -24.29
N ALA A 13 -10.82 11.59 -23.27
CA ALA A 13 -10.37 10.34 -22.67
C ALA A 13 -10.45 9.14 -23.63
N GLN A 14 -11.41 9.12 -24.57
CA GLN A 14 -11.49 8.08 -25.61
C GLN A 14 -10.35 8.18 -26.62
N ASN A 15 -9.89 9.39 -26.94
CA ASN A 15 -8.88 9.66 -27.96
C ASN A 15 -7.45 9.74 -27.43
N SER A 16 -7.26 9.67 -26.12
CA SER A 16 -5.96 9.73 -25.43
C SER A 16 -5.44 8.33 -25.07
N ASP A 17 -4.23 8.20 -24.56
CA ASP A 17 -3.74 6.97 -23.94
C ASP A 17 -4.34 6.74 -22.53
N THR A 18 -3.98 5.63 -21.89
CA THR A 18 -4.54 5.25 -20.59
C THR A 18 -4.18 6.26 -19.50
N VAL A 19 -2.94 6.72 -19.45
CA VAL A 19 -2.46 7.67 -18.44
C VAL A 19 -3.18 9.01 -18.60
N GLN A 20 -3.18 9.56 -19.81
CA GLN A 20 -3.85 10.83 -20.13
C GLN A 20 -5.35 10.77 -19.82
N ALA A 21 -6.02 9.65 -20.10
CA ALA A 21 -7.43 9.47 -19.77
C ALA A 21 -7.67 9.52 -18.25
N ILE A 22 -6.84 8.84 -17.46
CA ILE A 22 -6.95 8.85 -15.99
C ILE A 22 -6.67 10.25 -15.44
N GLU A 23 -5.61 10.92 -15.89
CA GLU A 23 -5.26 12.28 -15.49
C GLU A 23 -6.38 13.28 -15.80
N ALA A 24 -6.98 13.19 -16.99
CA ALA A 24 -8.11 14.05 -17.38
C ALA A 24 -9.27 13.93 -16.39
N PHE A 25 -9.62 12.71 -15.96
CA PHE A 25 -10.64 12.50 -14.93
C PHE A 25 -10.21 13.01 -13.55
N MET A 26 -8.98 12.76 -13.14
CA MET A 26 -8.47 13.23 -11.84
C MET A 26 -8.54 14.76 -11.73
N TYR A 27 -8.06 15.46 -12.76
CA TYR A 27 -8.01 16.93 -12.75
C TYR A 27 -9.32 17.62 -13.14
N SER A 28 -10.32 16.88 -13.61
CA SER A 28 -11.69 17.42 -13.84
C SER A 28 -12.44 17.80 -12.56
N GLY A 29 -11.80 17.63 -11.38
CA GLY A 29 -12.36 17.91 -10.07
C GLY A 29 -12.57 16.66 -9.19
N TYR A 30 -12.34 15.44 -9.72
CA TYR A 30 -12.50 14.21 -8.95
C TYR A 30 -11.48 14.10 -7.81
N LEU A 31 -10.22 14.49 -8.03
CA LEU A 31 -9.20 14.51 -7.00
C LEU A 31 -9.59 15.44 -5.83
N ARG A 32 -10.07 16.64 -6.15
CA ARG A 32 -10.57 17.58 -5.14
C ARG A 32 -11.75 17.00 -4.36
N TYR A 33 -12.70 16.40 -5.06
CA TYR A 33 -13.84 15.73 -4.42
C TYR A 33 -13.42 14.65 -3.44
N LEU A 34 -12.44 13.81 -3.79
CA LEU A 34 -11.91 12.79 -2.90
C LEU A 34 -11.25 13.39 -1.66
N GLN A 35 -10.44 14.43 -1.83
CA GLN A 35 -9.78 15.14 -0.71
C GLN A 35 -10.80 15.74 0.26
N GLU A 36 -11.84 16.41 -0.26
CA GLU A 36 -12.92 16.99 0.55
C GLU A 36 -13.74 15.92 1.31
N LYS A 37 -13.81 14.70 0.79
CA LYS A 37 -14.51 13.57 1.42
C LYS A 37 -13.62 12.71 2.32
N GLY A 38 -12.33 13.06 2.48
CA GLY A 38 -11.38 12.23 3.22
C GLY A 38 -11.11 10.88 2.54
N GLY A 39 -11.27 10.80 1.22
CA GLY A 39 -11.01 9.60 0.42
C GLY A 39 -9.51 9.36 0.24
N ASP A 40 -9.14 8.10 0.09
CA ASP A 40 -7.76 7.68 -0.13
C ASP A 40 -7.32 8.00 -1.58
N THR A 41 -6.49 9.03 -1.71
CA THR A 41 -5.94 9.48 -3.00
C THR A 41 -4.79 8.60 -3.50
N ASN A 42 -4.14 7.81 -2.63
CA ASN A 42 -3.03 6.92 -3.01
C ASN A 42 -3.48 5.88 -4.04
N LYS A 43 -4.77 5.53 -4.05
CA LYS A 43 -5.33 4.63 -5.07
C LYS A 43 -5.25 5.18 -6.49
N LEU A 44 -5.31 6.50 -6.63
CA LEU A 44 -5.15 7.15 -7.95
C LEU A 44 -3.70 7.08 -8.42
N ASP A 45 -2.74 7.26 -7.51
CA ASP A 45 -1.32 7.15 -7.82
C ASP A 45 -0.95 5.72 -8.23
N ILE A 46 -1.50 4.72 -7.53
CA ILE A 46 -1.34 3.31 -7.90
C ILE A 46 -1.95 3.04 -9.28
N LEU A 47 -3.12 3.62 -9.56
CA LEU A 47 -3.79 3.45 -10.85
C LEU A 47 -2.96 4.04 -11.98
N LEU A 48 -2.38 5.23 -11.81
CA LEU A 48 -1.46 5.85 -12.76
C LEU A 48 -0.22 4.99 -12.99
N MET A 49 0.42 4.54 -11.92
CA MET A 49 1.60 3.67 -12.01
C MET A 49 1.31 2.36 -12.79
N LEU A 50 0.13 1.79 -12.62
CA LEU A 50 -0.31 0.62 -13.41
C LEU A 50 -0.55 0.99 -14.87
N ALA A 51 -1.12 2.16 -15.14
CA ALA A 51 -1.40 2.66 -16.48
C ALA A 51 -0.13 2.98 -17.28
N GLU A 52 0.93 3.46 -16.64
CA GLU A 52 2.25 3.69 -17.28
C GLU A 52 2.82 2.42 -17.91
N ASN A 53 2.52 1.25 -17.33
CA ASN A 53 2.96 -0.04 -17.83
C ASN A 53 2.02 -0.66 -18.87
N GLU A 54 0.82 -0.12 -19.07
CA GLU A 54 -0.17 -0.62 -20.02
C GLU A 54 -0.91 0.55 -20.69
N PRO A 55 -0.32 1.14 -21.77
CA PRO A 55 -0.89 2.30 -22.45
C PRO A 55 -2.18 2.01 -23.22
N ASP A 56 -2.42 0.75 -23.59
CA ASP A 56 -3.66 0.32 -24.24
C ASP A 56 -4.80 0.17 -23.23
N LYS A 57 -5.85 0.97 -23.39
CA LYS A 57 -6.98 1.01 -22.47
C LYS A 57 -7.71 -0.32 -22.30
N SER A 58 -7.86 -1.08 -23.37
CA SER A 58 -8.55 -2.39 -23.32
C SER A 58 -7.74 -3.39 -22.51
N ARG A 59 -6.42 -3.46 -22.75
CA ARG A 59 -5.50 -4.30 -21.99
C ARG A 59 -5.39 -3.85 -20.53
N PHE A 60 -5.41 -2.54 -20.31
CA PHE A 60 -5.40 -1.99 -18.94
C PHE A 60 -6.64 -2.44 -18.16
N LEU A 61 -7.82 -2.37 -18.75
CA LEU A 61 -9.07 -2.87 -18.14
C LEU A 61 -9.01 -4.37 -17.87
N GLU A 62 -8.55 -5.17 -18.83
CA GLU A 62 -8.34 -6.61 -18.62
C GLU A 62 -7.36 -6.88 -17.48
N ARG A 63 -6.29 -6.09 -17.37
CA ARG A 63 -5.32 -6.20 -16.28
C ARG A 63 -5.93 -5.88 -14.93
N LEU A 64 -6.76 -4.84 -14.84
CA LEU A 64 -7.47 -4.50 -13.61
C LEU A 64 -8.46 -5.60 -13.19
N GLU A 65 -9.17 -6.20 -14.14
CA GLU A 65 -10.07 -7.34 -13.89
C GLU A 65 -9.30 -8.56 -13.37
N GLN A 66 -8.15 -8.87 -13.97
CA GLN A 66 -7.27 -9.94 -13.50
C GLN A 66 -6.77 -9.69 -12.07
N LEU A 67 -6.34 -8.45 -11.76
CA LEU A 67 -5.90 -8.07 -10.42
C LEU A 67 -7.04 -8.18 -9.40
N LYS A 68 -8.24 -7.75 -9.77
CA LYS A 68 -9.44 -7.89 -8.93
C LYS A 68 -9.79 -9.36 -8.68
N GLY A 69 -9.75 -10.19 -9.72
CA GLY A 69 -10.00 -11.63 -9.59
C GLY A 69 -8.92 -12.34 -8.78
N SER A 70 -7.66 -11.89 -8.83
CA SER A 70 -6.56 -12.48 -8.08
C SER A 70 -6.62 -12.17 -6.58
N ALA A 71 -7.33 -11.13 -6.15
CA ALA A 71 -7.50 -10.80 -4.74
C ALA A 71 -8.25 -11.90 -3.96
N ASP A 72 -9.16 -12.61 -4.64
CA ASP A 72 -9.92 -13.73 -4.08
C ASP A 72 -9.24 -15.11 -4.35
N TYR A 73 -8.19 -15.12 -5.18
CA TYR A 73 -7.52 -16.36 -5.59
C TYR A 73 -6.49 -16.77 -4.54
N ARG A 74 -6.88 -17.67 -3.67
CA ARG A 74 -5.93 -18.45 -2.86
C ARG A 74 -5.44 -19.62 -3.70
N ALA A 75 -4.28 -19.45 -4.33
CA ALA A 75 -3.63 -20.60 -4.97
C ALA A 75 -3.28 -21.61 -3.87
N GLU A 76 -3.95 -22.74 -3.82
CA GLU A 76 -3.65 -23.82 -2.87
C GLU A 76 -2.18 -24.28 -3.00
N ASP A 77 -1.58 -24.08 -4.16
CA ASP A 77 -0.19 -24.41 -4.48
C ASP A 77 0.76 -23.19 -4.41
N SER A 78 0.32 -22.02 -3.95
CA SER A 78 1.20 -20.86 -3.85
C SER A 78 2.24 -21.08 -2.74
N ARG A 79 3.52 -20.98 -3.12
CA ARG A 79 4.64 -21.03 -2.17
C ARG A 79 4.93 -19.70 -1.50
N VAL A 80 4.34 -18.61 -2.00
CA VAL A 80 4.52 -17.25 -1.48
C VAL A 80 3.15 -16.66 -1.20
N ILE A 81 2.99 -16.14 0.00
CA ILE A 81 1.76 -15.47 0.46
C ILE A 81 2.12 -14.03 0.81
N LEU A 82 1.44 -13.07 0.18
CA LEU A 82 1.51 -11.67 0.55
C LEU A 82 0.37 -11.36 1.51
N THR A 83 0.69 -10.82 2.67
CA THR A 83 -0.30 -10.50 3.71
C THR A 83 0.14 -9.29 4.53
N THR A 84 -0.79 -8.60 5.14
CA THR A 84 -0.46 -7.58 6.15
C THR A 84 -0.17 -8.24 7.49
N ALA A 85 0.55 -7.54 8.38
CA ALA A 85 0.77 -8.01 9.74
C ALA A 85 -0.55 -8.31 10.48
N HIS A 86 -1.58 -7.48 10.29
CA HIS A 86 -2.91 -7.69 10.85
C HIS A 86 -3.58 -8.97 10.33
N SER A 87 -3.56 -9.18 9.03
CA SER A 87 -4.19 -10.34 8.39
C SER A 87 -3.44 -11.64 8.65
N SER A 88 -2.18 -11.58 9.06
CA SER A 88 -1.35 -12.75 9.42
C SER A 88 -1.67 -13.32 10.81
N LYS A 89 -2.51 -12.65 11.59
CA LYS A 89 -2.90 -13.12 12.93
C LYS A 89 -3.53 -14.51 12.82
N SER A 90 -3.06 -15.43 13.64
CA SER A 90 -3.44 -16.87 13.64
C SER A 90 -2.92 -17.72 12.47
N LEU A 91 -2.11 -17.15 11.57
CA LEU A 91 -1.39 -17.89 10.55
C LEU A 91 0.04 -18.17 11.02
N GLU A 92 0.68 -19.18 10.45
CA GLU A 92 2.09 -19.50 10.68
C GLU A 92 2.74 -19.93 9.37
N PHE A 93 3.99 -19.54 9.16
CA PHE A 93 4.72 -19.77 7.93
C PHE A 93 6.12 -20.30 8.25
N ASP A 94 6.67 -21.16 7.40
CA ASP A 94 8.04 -21.64 7.57
C ASP A 94 9.07 -20.51 7.56
N THR A 95 8.92 -19.60 6.62
CA THR A 95 9.78 -18.41 6.48
C THR A 95 8.92 -17.17 6.36
N VAL A 96 9.26 -16.14 7.11
CA VAL A 96 8.61 -14.83 7.06
C VAL A 96 9.62 -13.77 6.62
N TYR A 97 9.18 -12.92 5.72
CA TYR A 97 9.88 -11.72 5.25
C TYR A 97 9.06 -10.50 5.65
N ILE A 98 9.57 -9.69 6.58
CA ILE A 98 8.97 -8.41 6.94
C ILE A 98 9.73 -7.33 6.17
N VAL A 99 9.03 -6.59 5.33
CA VAL A 99 9.61 -5.55 4.47
C VAL A 99 9.28 -4.16 5.01
N ASP A 100 10.02 -3.15 4.55
CA ASP A 100 9.78 -1.73 4.83
C ASP A 100 9.79 -1.36 6.33
N VAL A 101 10.60 -2.06 7.13
CA VAL A 101 10.75 -1.73 8.56
C VAL A 101 11.68 -0.53 8.70
N ALA A 102 11.10 0.66 8.56
CA ALA A 102 11.78 1.94 8.59
C ALA A 102 10.88 3.00 9.22
N ASP A 103 11.48 3.94 9.95
CA ASP A 103 10.74 5.06 10.57
C ASP A 103 10.00 5.86 9.48
N GLY A 104 8.74 6.18 9.73
CA GLY A 104 7.84 6.82 8.78
C GLY A 104 7.09 5.87 7.83
N LEU A 105 7.42 4.55 7.84
CA LEU A 105 6.70 3.51 7.08
C LEU A 105 6.15 2.44 8.02
N PHE A 106 7.04 1.74 8.73
CA PHE A 106 6.69 0.79 9.77
C PHE A 106 7.78 0.78 10.85
N PRO A 107 7.59 1.53 11.92
CA PRO A 107 6.41 2.30 12.32
C PRO A 107 6.15 3.53 11.43
N SER A 108 4.86 3.91 11.31
CA SER A 108 4.42 5.11 10.58
C SER A 108 4.85 6.40 11.27
N VAL A 109 5.05 6.34 12.57
CA VAL A 109 5.52 7.45 13.42
C VAL A 109 6.89 7.11 14.01
N GLU A 110 7.83 8.04 13.93
CA GLU A 110 9.11 7.90 14.59
C GLU A 110 8.96 7.92 16.13
N TYR A 111 9.76 7.12 16.83
CA TYR A 111 9.70 7.06 18.30
C TYR A 111 9.86 8.42 18.97
N ASN A 112 10.77 9.26 18.47
CA ASN A 112 11.03 10.58 19.04
C ASN A 112 9.81 11.52 18.95
N ASP A 113 9.02 11.41 17.89
CA ASP A 113 7.79 12.17 17.71
C ASP A 113 6.65 11.56 18.53
N ALA A 114 6.58 10.24 18.59
CA ALA A 114 5.58 9.52 19.35
C ALA A 114 5.59 9.85 20.85
N ILE A 115 6.75 10.00 21.46
CA ILE A 115 6.87 10.30 22.90
C ILE A 115 6.39 11.71 23.30
N LEU A 116 6.13 12.60 22.34
CA LEU A 116 5.70 13.97 22.59
C LEU A 116 4.19 14.07 22.84
N ASP A 117 3.42 13.08 22.40
CA ASP A 117 1.98 13.05 22.50
C ASP A 117 1.45 11.65 22.85
N SER A 118 0.50 11.58 23.77
CA SER A 118 -0.02 10.31 24.31
C SER A 118 -0.80 9.48 23.29
N GLU A 119 -1.51 10.12 22.35
CA GLU A 119 -2.27 9.44 21.29
C GLU A 119 -1.30 8.80 20.28
N THR A 120 -0.37 9.59 19.79
CA THR A 120 0.70 9.16 18.87
C THR A 120 1.57 8.06 19.48
N TYR A 121 1.84 8.14 20.79
CA TYR A 121 2.57 7.08 21.49
C TYR A 121 1.78 5.79 21.58
N SER A 122 0.47 5.87 21.76
CA SER A 122 -0.41 4.69 21.75
C SER A 122 -0.41 3.99 20.38
N GLU A 123 -0.44 4.77 19.30
CA GLU A 123 -0.34 4.25 17.92
C GLU A 123 1.01 3.56 17.68
N TYR A 124 2.10 4.19 18.10
CA TYR A 124 3.44 3.59 18.03
C TYR A 124 3.53 2.25 18.77
N LEU A 125 2.94 2.16 19.97
CA LEU A 125 2.92 0.92 20.75
C LEU A 125 2.08 -0.18 20.09
N GLU A 126 0.99 0.19 19.40
CA GLU A 126 0.18 -0.77 18.66
C GLU A 126 0.95 -1.30 17.44
N GLU A 127 1.64 -0.44 16.69
CA GLU A 127 2.50 -0.87 15.59
C GLU A 127 3.66 -1.76 16.07
N ARG A 128 4.23 -1.45 17.21
CA ARG A 128 5.26 -2.30 17.85
C ARG A 128 4.69 -3.69 18.19
N ARG A 129 3.46 -3.75 18.70
CA ARG A 129 2.75 -5.02 18.94
C ARG A 129 2.51 -5.78 17.64
N MET A 130 2.12 -5.07 16.58
CA MET A 130 1.94 -5.67 15.26
C MET A 130 3.23 -6.22 14.68
N PHE A 131 4.35 -5.52 14.87
CA PHE A 131 5.67 -6.01 14.49
C PHE A 131 6.02 -7.31 15.21
N TYR A 132 5.78 -7.36 16.52
CA TYR A 132 5.97 -8.60 17.30
C TYR A 132 5.08 -9.72 16.77
N VAL A 133 3.81 -9.46 16.48
CA VAL A 133 2.90 -10.46 15.91
C VAL A 133 3.45 -10.97 14.58
N ALA A 134 3.88 -10.10 13.68
CA ALA A 134 4.46 -10.50 12.39
C ALA A 134 5.71 -11.37 12.56
N MET A 135 6.61 -11.02 13.49
CA MET A 135 7.81 -11.82 13.78
C MET A 135 7.45 -13.23 14.28
N THR A 136 6.45 -13.33 15.15
CA THR A 136 6.03 -14.63 15.73
C THR A 136 5.27 -15.52 14.75
N ARG A 137 5.03 -15.07 13.51
CA ARG A 137 4.46 -15.92 12.45
C ARG A 137 5.49 -16.86 11.83
N ALA A 138 6.78 -16.60 12.04
CA ALA A 138 7.85 -17.44 11.53
C ALA A 138 8.06 -18.69 12.40
N LYS A 139 8.01 -19.88 11.76
CA LYS A 139 8.35 -21.15 12.40
C LYS A 139 9.86 -21.40 12.39
N ASN A 140 10.51 -21.21 11.25
CA ASN A 140 11.88 -21.62 11.03
C ASN A 140 12.81 -20.45 10.71
N SER A 141 12.36 -19.46 9.94
CA SER A 141 13.21 -18.36 9.50
C SER A 141 12.46 -17.05 9.47
N LEU A 142 13.08 -16.00 10.03
CA LEU A 142 12.60 -14.63 10.00
C LEU A 142 13.63 -13.74 9.32
N ASN A 143 13.19 -12.98 8.32
CA ASN A 143 14.00 -12.01 7.61
C ASN A 143 13.32 -10.64 7.72
N VAL A 144 14.03 -9.66 8.25
CA VAL A 144 13.54 -8.29 8.42
C VAL A 144 14.34 -7.38 7.51
N PHE A 145 13.65 -6.65 6.65
CA PHE A 145 14.24 -5.72 5.71
C PHE A 145 13.97 -4.27 6.11
N SER A 146 15.02 -3.50 6.20
CA SER A 146 14.98 -2.08 6.48
C SER A 146 15.55 -1.29 5.32
N ILE A 147 15.21 -0.02 5.21
CA ILE A 147 15.73 0.89 4.20
C ILE A 147 17.05 1.48 4.72
N LYS A 148 18.09 1.42 3.90
CA LYS A 148 19.40 1.99 4.24
C LYS A 148 19.29 3.49 4.55
N GLY A 149 19.69 3.87 5.74
CA GLY A 149 19.63 5.26 6.20
C GLY A 149 18.33 5.64 6.93
N MET A 150 17.33 4.76 6.96
CA MET A 150 16.04 4.95 7.64
C MET A 150 15.78 3.83 8.66
N ASN A 151 16.76 3.56 9.53
CA ASN A 151 16.65 2.47 10.47
C ASN A 151 15.68 2.79 11.60
N SER A 152 14.61 2.03 11.71
CA SER A 152 13.66 2.15 12.82
C SER A 152 14.25 1.66 14.14
N LEU A 153 13.66 2.12 15.26
CA LEU A 153 13.99 1.61 16.58
C LEU A 153 13.70 0.11 16.69
N PHE A 154 12.68 -0.41 15.98
CA PHE A 154 12.36 -1.84 15.93
C PHE A 154 13.56 -2.68 15.45
N CYS A 155 14.23 -2.24 14.39
CA CYS A 155 15.42 -2.91 13.86
C CYS A 155 16.62 -2.79 14.82
N LYS A 156 16.79 -1.65 15.47
CA LYS A 156 17.88 -1.44 16.46
C LYS A 156 17.72 -2.35 17.67
N GLU A 157 16.51 -2.50 18.19
CA GLU A 157 16.20 -3.39 19.31
C GLU A 157 16.50 -4.85 18.98
N LEU A 158 16.16 -5.33 17.77
CA LEU A 158 16.49 -6.69 17.33
C LEU A 158 18.01 -6.95 17.26
N GLN A 159 18.79 -5.96 16.87
CA GLN A 159 20.25 -6.09 16.75
C GLN A 159 20.94 -6.05 18.12
N SER A 160 20.35 -5.38 19.12
CA SER A 160 20.91 -5.25 20.46
C SER A 160 20.65 -6.46 21.37
N THR A 161 19.79 -7.38 20.97
CA THR A 161 19.46 -8.61 21.73
C THR A 161 20.40 -9.76 21.32
N LYS A 162 21.72 -9.57 21.54
CA LYS A 162 22.73 -10.63 21.41
C LYS A 162 23.27 -11.02 22.79
#